data_553f90c2d470afbefffb724e705d8540
#
_entry.id   553f90c2d470afbefffb724e705d8540
#
_cell.length_a   1.000
_cell.length_b   1.000
_cell.length_c   1.000
_cell.angle_alpha   90.00
_cell.angle_beta   90.00
_cell.angle_gamma   90.00
#
_symmetry.space_group_name_H-M   'P 1'
#
loop_
_entity.id
_entity.type
_entity.pdbx_description
1 polymer ?
#
loop_
_entity_poly.entity_id
_entity_poly.type
_entity_poly.pdbx_seq_one_letter_code
_entity_poly.pdbx_strand_id
1 'polypeptide(L)'
;MGRHYVDENGLWDKNKKKLDPVPTGEHTGWVRSGSTWYYFSPEGKLVKNKWVGNYWLGANGNMETNAWVDNGRYYVGSNGVWIPAKSNKNVSALNMPQYYQWDYRWGNKKYGFGTMAQSGCVPTALAMVFNGLGQEVLPTAVADTIYNNTNEMNVRMLGTSGQGAVYAINAYGYKHTVITSKDQLIASLQEGKAVFGNLGRGIFASGAITHGIVFSGYNNGKTKVMDPYTTYNTGKWYDINTIWNQRSTDPYDNNIGGAFVAIG
;
A
#
# COMPACT_ATOMS: atom_id res chain seq x y z
N MET A 1 8.10 -22.85 38.78
CA MET A 1 7.73 -23.69 37.63
C MET A 1 7.01 -22.81 36.61
N GLY A 2 7.53 -22.69 35.38
CA GLY A 2 6.92 -21.88 34.33
C GLY A 2 5.66 -22.55 33.81
N ARG A 3 4.55 -21.82 33.79
CA ARG A 3 3.31 -22.25 33.13
C ARG A 3 3.46 -22.01 31.64
N HIS A 4 3.24 -23.05 30.84
CA HIS A 4 3.23 -22.96 29.38
C HIS A 4 1.77 -22.85 28.91
N TYR A 5 1.54 -22.07 27.81
CA TYR A 5 0.24 -22.07 27.17
C TYR A 5 0.10 -23.33 26.32
N VAL A 6 -0.93 -24.08 26.54
CA VAL A 6 -1.32 -25.22 25.69
C VAL A 6 -2.63 -24.87 24.98
N ASP A 7 -2.75 -25.23 23.70
CA ASP A 7 -3.99 -25.06 22.93
C ASP A 7 -5.08 -26.05 23.42
N GLU A 8 -6.24 -26.03 22.77
CA GLU A 8 -7.38 -26.89 23.06
C GLU A 8 -7.07 -28.40 22.91
N ASN A 9 -5.98 -28.75 22.19
CA ASN A 9 -5.49 -30.11 22.01
C ASN A 9 -4.34 -30.48 22.99
N GLY A 10 -4.00 -29.58 23.91
CA GLY A 10 -2.92 -29.78 24.88
C GLY A 10 -1.51 -29.56 24.33
N LEU A 11 -1.36 -29.01 23.13
CA LEU A 11 -0.06 -28.72 22.51
C LEU A 11 0.48 -27.37 22.95
N TRP A 12 1.78 -27.31 23.23
CA TRP A 12 2.46 -26.10 23.63
C TRP A 12 2.65 -25.15 22.44
N ASP A 13 2.03 -23.96 22.50
CA ASP A 13 2.22 -22.89 21.54
C ASP A 13 3.37 -21.97 21.96
N LYS A 14 4.53 -22.16 21.33
CA LYS A 14 5.76 -21.36 21.55
C LYS A 14 5.61 -19.88 21.22
N ASN A 15 4.62 -19.52 20.40
CA ASN A 15 4.42 -18.15 19.90
C ASN A 15 3.44 -17.35 20.77
N LYS A 16 2.71 -17.99 21.68
CA LYS A 16 1.82 -17.28 22.60
C LYS A 16 2.57 -16.76 23.80
N LYS A 17 2.51 -15.44 23.97
CA LYS A 17 3.07 -14.73 25.12
C LYS A 17 2.37 -15.19 26.39
N LYS A 18 3.16 -15.60 27.40
CA LYS A 18 2.64 -15.83 28.75
C LYS A 18 2.04 -14.54 29.28
N LEU A 19 0.75 -14.57 29.63
CA LEU A 19 0.10 -13.45 30.29
C LEU A 19 0.40 -13.51 31.79
N ASP A 20 0.70 -12.35 32.38
CA ASP A 20 0.76 -12.21 33.82
C ASP A 20 -0.66 -12.27 34.38
N PRO A 21 -0.85 -12.70 35.64
CA PRO A 21 -2.18 -12.87 36.22
C PRO A 21 -2.94 -11.53 36.29
N VAL A 22 -4.25 -11.61 36.10
CA VAL A 22 -5.12 -10.44 36.31
C VAL A 22 -4.93 -9.91 37.76
N PRO A 23 -4.74 -8.60 37.94
CA PRO A 23 -4.63 -8.01 39.26
C PRO A 23 -5.85 -8.34 40.14
N THR A 24 -5.61 -8.70 41.39
CA THR A 24 -6.66 -8.99 42.37
C THR A 24 -6.86 -7.76 43.29
N GLY A 25 -8.08 -7.55 43.78
CA GLY A 25 -8.45 -6.40 44.59
C GLY A 25 -9.28 -5.37 43.82
N GLU A 26 -9.61 -4.26 44.48
CA GLU A 26 -10.35 -3.16 43.84
C GLU A 26 -9.42 -2.28 43.01
N HIS A 27 -9.73 -2.20 41.72
CA HIS A 27 -8.95 -1.40 40.75
C HIS A 27 -9.89 -0.59 39.88
N THR A 28 -9.42 0.58 39.42
CA THR A 28 -10.04 1.41 38.39
C THR A 28 -8.95 1.93 37.42
N GLY A 29 -9.29 2.09 36.14
CA GLY A 29 -8.34 2.58 35.15
C GLY A 29 -7.30 1.53 34.74
N TRP A 30 -6.15 1.99 34.24
CA TRP A 30 -5.07 1.15 33.80
C TRP A 30 -4.24 0.58 34.94
N VAL A 31 -4.10 -0.73 35.00
CA VAL A 31 -3.33 -1.45 36.02
C VAL A 31 -2.33 -2.40 35.32
N ARG A 32 -1.08 -2.37 35.77
CA ARG A 32 -0.03 -3.25 35.26
C ARG A 32 0.20 -4.43 36.21
N SER A 33 0.23 -5.64 35.66
CA SER A 33 0.65 -6.85 36.34
C SER A 33 1.83 -7.43 35.56
N GLY A 34 3.01 -7.42 36.18
CA GLY A 34 4.24 -7.86 35.48
C GLY A 34 4.49 -7.05 34.20
N SER A 35 4.49 -7.73 33.05
CA SER A 35 4.64 -7.12 31.71
C SER A 35 3.32 -6.82 31.01
N THR A 36 2.18 -7.19 31.60
CA THR A 36 0.85 -7.15 31.01
C THR A 36 0.03 -5.97 31.57
N TRP A 37 -0.65 -5.24 30.69
CA TRP A 37 -1.57 -4.18 31.06
C TRP A 37 -3.01 -4.67 31.01
N TYR A 38 -3.82 -4.22 31.99
CA TYR A 38 -5.24 -4.45 32.15
C TYR A 38 -5.96 -3.12 32.34
N TYR A 39 -7.26 -3.08 32.04
CA TYR A 39 -8.08 -1.90 32.32
C TYR A 39 -9.35 -2.30 33.09
N PHE A 40 -9.63 -1.57 34.17
CA PHE A 40 -10.83 -1.71 34.97
C PHE A 40 -11.74 -0.49 34.76
N SER A 41 -13.04 -0.73 34.59
CA SER A 41 -14.02 0.34 34.45
C SER A 41 -14.08 1.17 35.75
N PRO A 42 -14.77 2.36 35.77
CA PRO A 42 -14.99 3.11 36.97
C PRO A 42 -15.67 2.33 38.09
N GLU A 43 -16.46 1.31 37.71
CA GLU A 43 -17.16 0.38 38.64
C GLU A 43 -16.28 -0.79 39.11
N GLY A 44 -14.99 -0.77 38.81
CA GLY A 44 -14.05 -1.82 39.20
C GLY A 44 -14.13 -3.11 38.39
N LYS A 45 -14.82 -3.12 37.23
CA LYS A 45 -14.96 -4.31 36.40
C LYS A 45 -13.86 -4.40 35.36
N LEU A 46 -13.23 -5.58 35.26
CA LEU A 46 -12.23 -5.85 34.20
C LEU A 46 -12.86 -5.74 32.81
N VAL A 47 -12.31 -4.87 31.97
CA VAL A 47 -12.74 -4.68 30.58
C VAL A 47 -12.13 -5.76 29.69
N LYS A 48 -12.96 -6.38 28.84
CA LYS A 48 -12.58 -7.46 27.90
C LYS A 48 -13.23 -7.24 26.55
N ASN A 49 -12.56 -7.71 25.48
CA ASN A 49 -13.05 -7.64 24.09
C ASN A 49 -13.58 -6.25 23.71
N LYS A 50 -12.85 -5.20 24.11
CA LYS A 50 -13.32 -3.82 23.94
C LYS A 50 -12.14 -2.85 23.77
N TRP A 51 -12.39 -1.78 23.05
CA TRP A 51 -11.50 -0.63 22.94
C TRP A 51 -11.56 0.26 24.19
N VAL A 52 -10.40 0.70 24.65
CA VAL A 52 -10.22 1.78 25.63
C VAL A 52 -9.27 2.81 25.02
N GLY A 53 -9.82 3.89 24.50
CA GLY A 53 -9.07 4.80 23.63
C GLY A 53 -8.53 4.05 22.40
N ASN A 54 -7.22 4.11 22.18
CA ASN A 54 -6.54 3.45 21.06
C ASN A 54 -5.98 2.06 21.40
N TYR A 55 -6.39 1.47 22.54
CA TYR A 55 -5.91 0.18 23.02
C TYR A 55 -7.02 -0.87 23.02
N TRP A 56 -6.73 -2.07 22.55
CA TRP A 56 -7.67 -3.20 22.60
C TRP A 56 -7.40 -4.10 23.79
N LEU A 57 -8.43 -4.37 24.58
CA LEU A 57 -8.42 -5.37 25.65
C LEU A 57 -8.94 -6.69 25.09
N GLY A 58 -8.12 -7.73 25.11
CA GLY A 58 -8.46 -9.06 24.59
C GLY A 58 -9.46 -9.83 25.44
N ALA A 59 -9.73 -11.08 25.08
CA ALA A 59 -10.69 -11.95 25.76
C ALA A 59 -10.34 -12.22 27.22
N ASN A 60 -9.06 -12.19 27.58
CA ASN A 60 -8.56 -12.34 28.95
C ASN A 60 -8.47 -11.00 29.70
N GLY A 61 -8.84 -9.88 29.07
CA GLY A 61 -8.72 -8.53 29.60
C GLY A 61 -7.33 -7.91 29.51
N ASN A 62 -6.35 -8.61 28.94
CA ASN A 62 -5.02 -8.09 28.67
C ASN A 62 -5.04 -7.08 27.51
N MET A 63 -4.23 -6.05 27.58
CA MET A 63 -3.94 -5.19 26.44
C MET A 63 -3.16 -5.98 25.38
N GLU A 64 -3.70 -6.08 24.19
CA GLU A 64 -3.05 -6.76 23.07
C GLU A 64 -1.94 -5.91 22.47
N THR A 65 -0.87 -6.57 21.98
CA THR A 65 0.29 -5.93 21.34
C THR A 65 0.75 -6.76 20.15
N ASN A 66 1.22 -6.09 19.09
CA ASN A 66 1.66 -6.73 17.83
C ASN A 66 0.63 -7.73 17.28
N ALA A 67 -0.63 -7.39 17.34
CA ALA A 67 -1.73 -8.31 17.03
C ALA A 67 -2.81 -7.68 16.16
N TRP A 68 -3.47 -8.51 15.34
CA TRP A 68 -4.76 -8.21 14.75
C TRP A 68 -5.86 -8.46 15.77
N VAL A 69 -6.69 -7.46 16.03
CA VAL A 69 -7.72 -7.44 17.06
C VAL A 69 -9.10 -7.14 16.48
N ASP A 70 -10.17 -7.26 17.32
CA ASP A 70 -11.55 -6.99 16.92
C ASP A 70 -11.93 -7.74 15.61
N ASN A 71 -11.84 -9.07 15.64
CA ASN A 71 -12.10 -9.96 14.51
C ASN A 71 -11.17 -9.70 13.30
N GLY A 72 -9.92 -9.32 13.57
CA GLY A 72 -8.91 -9.06 12.54
C GLY A 72 -9.09 -7.75 11.77
N ARG A 73 -9.94 -6.84 12.24
CA ARG A 73 -10.21 -5.55 11.57
C ARG A 73 -9.15 -4.50 11.82
N TYR A 74 -8.49 -4.55 12.97
CA TYR A 74 -7.55 -3.51 13.41
C TYR A 74 -6.24 -4.14 13.87
N TYR A 75 -5.12 -3.45 13.64
CA TYR A 75 -3.81 -3.88 14.13
C TYR A 75 -3.33 -2.97 15.25
N VAL A 76 -2.89 -3.54 16.37
CA VAL A 76 -2.23 -2.83 17.45
C VAL A 76 -0.72 -3.10 17.42
N GLY A 77 0.08 -2.06 17.63
CA GLY A 77 1.54 -2.12 17.59
C GLY A 77 2.17 -2.73 18.81
N SER A 78 3.51 -2.67 18.90
CA SER A 78 4.29 -3.20 20.04
C SER A 78 3.99 -2.50 21.36
N ASN A 79 3.52 -1.26 21.30
CA ASN A 79 3.08 -0.46 22.45
C ASN A 79 1.56 -0.59 22.74
N GLY A 80 0.84 -1.48 22.02
CA GLY A 80 -0.59 -1.70 22.13
C GLY A 80 -1.46 -0.65 21.43
N VAL A 81 -0.88 0.41 20.87
CA VAL A 81 -1.63 1.47 20.19
C VAL A 81 -2.12 0.99 18.83
N TRP A 82 -3.37 1.26 18.52
CA TRP A 82 -3.93 1.05 17.18
C TRP A 82 -3.11 1.79 16.12
N ILE A 83 -2.79 1.06 15.04
CA ILE A 83 -2.09 1.59 13.86
C ILE A 83 -3.09 1.63 12.69
N PRO A 84 -3.68 2.80 12.39
CA PRO A 84 -4.69 2.94 11.31
C PRO A 84 -4.21 2.42 9.95
N ALA A 85 -2.93 2.63 9.64
CA ALA A 85 -2.29 2.17 8.41
C ALA A 85 -2.24 0.63 8.24
N LYS A 86 -2.50 -0.12 9.29
CA LYS A 86 -2.59 -1.60 9.28
C LYS A 86 -4.02 -2.10 9.44
N SER A 87 -5.02 -1.37 9.00
CA SER A 87 -6.39 -1.91 8.99
C SER A 87 -6.50 -3.05 7.96
N ASN A 88 -7.25 -4.11 8.29
CA ASN A 88 -7.49 -5.24 7.36
C ASN A 88 -8.75 -5.00 6.49
N LYS A 89 -9.03 -3.73 6.21
CA LYS A 89 -10.19 -3.33 5.42
C LYS A 89 -9.93 -3.65 3.95
N ASN A 90 -10.65 -4.63 3.43
CA ASN A 90 -10.66 -4.89 2.00
C ASN A 90 -11.35 -3.74 1.24
N VAL A 91 -10.75 -3.32 0.14
CA VAL A 91 -11.22 -2.23 -0.72
C VAL A 91 -11.21 -2.71 -2.16
N SER A 92 -12.31 -2.54 -2.87
CA SER A 92 -12.40 -2.89 -4.29
C SER A 92 -11.41 -2.08 -5.11
N ALA A 93 -10.85 -2.71 -6.14
CA ALA A 93 -10.02 -1.99 -7.10
C ALA A 93 -10.85 -0.97 -7.88
N LEU A 94 -10.24 0.15 -8.24
CA LEU A 94 -10.85 1.14 -9.12
C LEU A 94 -11.20 0.51 -10.47
N ASN A 95 -12.34 0.91 -11.02
CA ASN A 95 -12.71 0.56 -12.38
C ASN A 95 -11.97 1.48 -13.35
N MET A 96 -10.91 0.97 -13.99
CA MET A 96 -10.06 1.71 -14.91
C MET A 96 -10.11 1.04 -16.28
N PRO A 97 -10.12 1.80 -17.40
CA PRO A 97 -9.94 1.21 -18.72
C PRO A 97 -8.54 0.60 -18.82
N GLN A 98 -8.40 -0.49 -19.58
CA GLN A 98 -7.09 -1.03 -19.90
C GLN A 98 -6.54 -0.32 -21.13
N TYR A 99 -5.43 0.38 -20.98
CA TYR A 99 -4.63 0.93 -22.07
C TYR A 99 -3.29 0.23 -22.16
N TYR A 100 -2.83 0.02 -23.39
CA TYR A 100 -1.48 -0.50 -23.66
C TYR A 100 -0.64 0.56 -24.34
N GLN A 101 0.60 0.75 -23.91
CA GLN A 101 1.51 1.75 -24.48
C GLN A 101 1.83 1.47 -25.96
N TRP A 102 1.73 0.22 -26.39
CA TRP A 102 1.97 -0.21 -27.78
C TRP A 102 0.72 -0.25 -28.65
N ASP A 103 -0.44 0.18 -28.17
CA ASP A 103 -1.69 0.23 -28.94
C ASP A 103 -1.45 0.99 -30.27
N TYR A 104 -1.95 0.43 -31.39
CA TYR A 104 -1.74 0.96 -32.74
C TYR A 104 -2.17 2.42 -32.91
N ARG A 105 -3.11 2.89 -32.10
CA ARG A 105 -3.62 4.26 -32.12
C ARG A 105 -2.56 5.29 -31.72
N TRP A 106 -1.57 4.90 -30.93
CA TRP A 106 -0.57 5.82 -30.40
C TRP A 106 0.84 5.23 -30.26
N GLY A 107 1.03 3.93 -30.36
CA GLY A 107 2.31 3.25 -30.10
C GLY A 107 3.48 3.82 -30.90
N ASN A 108 3.24 4.26 -32.15
CA ASN A 108 4.26 4.84 -33.02
C ASN A 108 4.49 6.35 -32.80
N LYS A 109 3.70 7.04 -31.95
CA LYS A 109 3.91 8.46 -31.67
C LYS A 109 5.25 8.68 -30.99
N LYS A 110 6.07 9.56 -31.56
CA LYS A 110 7.43 9.87 -31.08
C LYS A 110 7.40 10.96 -30.00
N TYR A 111 8.27 10.78 -29.01
CA TYR A 111 8.60 11.75 -27.97
C TYR A 111 10.11 11.69 -27.75
N GLY A 112 10.83 12.75 -28.12
CA GLY A 112 12.29 12.77 -28.06
C GLY A 112 12.91 11.58 -28.82
N PHE A 113 13.72 10.81 -28.15
CA PHE A 113 14.40 9.64 -28.76
C PHE A 113 13.67 8.31 -28.55
N GLY A 114 12.42 8.33 -28.05
CA GLY A 114 11.58 7.14 -27.92
C GLY A 114 10.19 7.27 -28.54
N THR A 115 9.47 6.17 -28.62
CA THR A 115 8.05 6.14 -29.00
C THR A 115 7.19 5.74 -27.79
N MET A 116 5.87 5.94 -27.88
CA MET A 116 4.95 5.44 -26.85
C MET A 116 5.12 3.94 -26.61
N ALA A 117 5.24 3.14 -27.66
CA ALA A 117 5.43 1.70 -27.52
C ALA A 117 6.70 1.32 -26.76
N GLN A 118 7.78 2.11 -26.92
CA GLN A 118 9.07 1.83 -26.31
C GLN A 118 9.16 2.30 -24.84
N SER A 119 8.52 3.43 -24.50
CA SER A 119 8.79 4.14 -23.25
C SER A 119 7.58 4.84 -22.65
N GLY A 120 6.37 4.57 -23.14
CA GLY A 120 5.13 5.20 -22.72
C GLY A 120 4.44 4.57 -21.50
N CYS A 121 5.13 3.75 -20.70
CA CYS A 121 4.50 3.08 -19.56
C CYS A 121 3.90 4.08 -18.55
N VAL A 122 4.63 5.11 -18.17
CA VAL A 122 4.18 6.12 -17.19
C VAL A 122 2.96 6.89 -17.67
N PRO A 123 2.96 7.57 -18.83
CA PRO A 123 1.77 8.29 -19.27
C PRO A 123 0.57 7.36 -19.54
N THR A 124 0.80 6.12 -19.96
CA THR A 124 -0.28 5.14 -20.15
C THR A 124 -0.87 4.70 -18.80
N ALA A 125 -0.02 4.42 -17.81
CA ALA A 125 -0.44 4.07 -16.46
C ALA A 125 -1.25 5.21 -15.82
N LEU A 126 -0.76 6.45 -15.90
CA LEU A 126 -1.46 7.62 -15.36
C LEU A 126 -2.79 7.89 -16.06
N ALA A 127 -2.86 7.71 -17.39
CA ALA A 127 -4.13 7.84 -18.11
C ALA A 127 -5.18 6.84 -17.60
N MET A 128 -4.79 5.59 -17.31
CA MET A 128 -5.70 4.61 -16.69
C MET A 128 -6.21 5.09 -15.32
N VAL A 129 -5.32 5.65 -14.48
CA VAL A 129 -5.69 6.20 -13.17
C VAL A 129 -6.67 7.35 -13.31
N PHE A 130 -6.38 8.33 -14.16
CA PHE A 130 -7.23 9.53 -14.33
C PHE A 130 -8.63 9.16 -14.82
N ASN A 131 -8.74 8.20 -15.75
CA ASN A 131 -10.04 7.66 -16.17
C ASN A 131 -10.76 6.95 -15.02
N GLY A 132 -10.05 6.17 -14.21
CA GLY A 132 -10.63 5.51 -13.03
C GLY A 132 -11.12 6.50 -11.96
N LEU A 133 -10.55 7.70 -11.93
CA LEU A 133 -10.96 8.82 -11.07
C LEU A 133 -11.97 9.75 -11.72
N GLY A 134 -12.49 9.41 -12.92
CA GLY A 134 -13.59 10.10 -13.59
C GLY A 134 -13.19 11.16 -14.61
N GLN A 135 -11.92 11.27 -14.97
CA GLN A 135 -11.44 12.22 -15.98
C GLN A 135 -11.02 11.49 -17.25
N GLU A 136 -11.83 11.57 -18.31
CA GLU A 136 -11.53 10.95 -19.60
C GLU A 136 -10.29 11.56 -20.26
N VAL A 137 -9.24 10.74 -20.41
CA VAL A 137 -7.97 11.17 -21.01
C VAL A 137 -7.27 10.00 -21.70
N LEU A 138 -6.67 10.26 -22.86
CA LEU A 138 -5.87 9.28 -23.58
C LEU A 138 -4.40 9.30 -23.14
N PRO A 139 -3.66 8.18 -23.26
CA PRO A 139 -2.24 8.12 -22.94
C PRO A 139 -1.38 9.19 -23.61
N THR A 140 -1.71 9.54 -24.86
CA THR A 140 -1.02 10.59 -25.59
C THR A 140 -1.21 11.99 -25.04
N ALA A 141 -2.38 12.30 -24.47
CA ALA A 141 -2.63 13.61 -23.86
C ALA A 141 -1.77 13.76 -22.59
N VAL A 142 -1.62 12.69 -21.79
CA VAL A 142 -0.72 12.69 -20.63
C VAL A 142 0.73 12.81 -21.07
N ALA A 143 1.13 12.06 -22.10
CA ALA A 143 2.49 12.13 -22.67
C ALA A 143 2.80 13.53 -23.22
N ASP A 144 1.88 14.15 -23.97
CA ASP A 144 2.00 15.52 -24.48
C ASP A 144 2.18 16.53 -23.33
N THR A 145 1.41 16.37 -22.26
CA THR A 145 1.51 17.22 -21.06
C THR A 145 2.91 17.15 -20.43
N ILE A 146 3.48 15.95 -20.28
CA ILE A 146 4.82 15.79 -19.71
C ILE A 146 5.89 16.32 -20.67
N TYR A 147 5.85 15.88 -21.93
CA TYR A 147 6.88 16.13 -22.91
C TYR A 147 7.00 17.61 -23.29
N ASN A 148 5.88 18.30 -23.48
CA ASN A 148 5.87 19.69 -23.91
C ASN A 148 6.20 20.69 -22.79
N ASN A 149 6.11 20.27 -21.54
CA ASN A 149 6.29 21.19 -20.40
C ASN A 149 7.46 20.82 -19.49
N THR A 150 8.14 19.70 -19.75
CA THR A 150 9.26 19.22 -18.92
C THR A 150 10.33 18.57 -19.80
N ASN A 151 11.50 18.32 -19.20
CA ASN A 151 12.55 17.47 -19.79
C ASN A 151 12.54 16.05 -19.19
N GLU A 152 11.41 15.62 -18.63
CA GLU A 152 11.32 14.42 -17.80
C GLU A 152 10.79 13.18 -18.56
N MET A 153 10.57 13.29 -19.88
CA MET A 153 10.16 12.18 -20.75
C MET A 153 11.00 12.15 -22.02
N ASN A 154 11.79 11.07 -22.21
CA ASN A 154 12.58 10.80 -23.44
C ASN A 154 13.52 11.94 -23.89
N VAL A 155 14.00 12.76 -22.97
CA VAL A 155 14.95 13.85 -23.25
C VAL A 155 16.29 13.58 -22.58
N ARG A 156 16.31 13.27 -21.29
CA ARG A 156 17.54 12.96 -20.53
C ARG A 156 17.78 11.47 -20.39
N MET A 157 16.70 10.69 -20.46
CA MET A 157 16.67 9.23 -20.32
C MET A 157 15.57 8.66 -21.20
N LEU A 158 15.62 7.39 -21.50
CA LEU A 158 14.51 6.68 -22.14
C LEU A 158 13.44 6.38 -21.09
N GLY A 159 12.22 6.89 -21.29
CA GLY A 159 11.11 6.77 -20.34
C GLY A 159 10.76 8.10 -19.70
N THR A 160 10.03 8.02 -18.59
CA THR A 160 9.55 9.18 -17.82
C THR A 160 10.00 9.02 -16.38
N SER A 161 10.61 10.07 -15.82
CA SER A 161 11.09 10.10 -14.43
C SER A 161 9.93 10.20 -13.42
N GLY A 162 10.25 9.99 -12.14
CA GLY A 162 9.30 10.23 -11.04
C GLY A 162 8.77 11.68 -11.03
N GLN A 163 9.63 12.68 -11.29
CA GLN A 163 9.21 14.09 -11.41
C GLN A 163 8.26 14.31 -12.57
N GLY A 164 8.48 13.65 -13.72
CA GLY A 164 7.56 13.70 -14.86
C GLY A 164 6.17 13.11 -14.51
N ALA A 165 6.15 12.01 -13.77
CA ALA A 165 4.90 11.44 -13.28
C ALA A 165 4.15 12.38 -12.34
N VAL A 166 4.84 12.96 -11.36
CA VAL A 166 4.24 13.93 -10.41
C VAL A 166 3.80 15.20 -11.13
N TYR A 167 4.56 15.67 -12.11
CA TYR A 167 4.15 16.81 -12.93
C TYR A 167 2.79 16.56 -13.60
N ALA A 168 2.61 15.40 -14.25
CA ALA A 168 1.34 15.05 -14.87
C ALA A 168 0.19 14.97 -13.84
N ILE A 169 0.42 14.31 -12.70
CA ILE A 169 -0.59 14.18 -11.64
C ILE A 169 -1.10 15.58 -11.21
N ASN A 170 -0.19 16.51 -10.96
CA ASN A 170 -0.53 17.87 -10.58
C ASN A 170 -1.20 18.65 -11.71
N ALA A 171 -0.74 18.51 -12.96
CA ALA A 171 -1.30 19.19 -14.12
C ALA A 171 -2.75 18.77 -14.40
N TYR A 172 -3.11 17.54 -14.07
CA TYR A 172 -4.49 17.02 -14.14
C TYR A 172 -5.32 17.30 -12.87
N GLY A 173 -4.78 18.07 -11.91
CA GLY A 173 -5.50 18.57 -10.74
C GLY A 173 -5.61 17.58 -9.57
N TYR A 174 -4.91 16.45 -9.60
CA TYR A 174 -4.94 15.48 -8.52
C TYR A 174 -3.90 15.78 -7.44
N LYS A 175 -4.26 15.46 -6.19
CA LYS A 175 -3.29 15.42 -5.08
C LYS A 175 -2.48 14.14 -5.14
N HIS A 176 -1.27 14.21 -4.62
CA HIS A 176 -0.39 13.05 -4.55
C HIS A 176 0.33 12.96 -3.21
N THR A 177 0.76 11.75 -2.88
CA THR A 177 1.64 11.49 -1.73
C THR A 177 2.70 10.49 -2.15
N VAL A 178 3.98 10.84 -2.00
CA VAL A 178 5.08 9.91 -2.23
C VAL A 178 5.09 8.86 -1.13
N ILE A 179 5.15 7.60 -1.51
CA ILE A 179 5.14 6.46 -0.60
C ILE A 179 6.57 6.04 -0.29
N THR A 180 6.96 6.14 0.97
CA THR A 180 8.32 5.81 1.45
C THR A 180 8.40 4.55 2.29
N SER A 181 7.24 3.95 2.64
CA SER A 181 7.18 2.70 3.39
C SER A 181 6.07 1.77 2.88
N LYS A 182 6.24 0.47 3.12
CA LYS A 182 5.22 -0.54 2.80
C LYS A 182 3.90 -0.29 3.54
N ASP A 183 3.96 0.19 4.77
CA ASP A 183 2.77 0.49 5.56
C ASP A 183 1.99 1.67 4.95
N GLN A 184 2.68 2.69 4.39
CA GLN A 184 2.04 3.76 3.64
C GLN A 184 1.39 3.27 2.33
N LEU A 185 2.03 2.31 1.63
CA LEU A 185 1.43 1.67 0.45
C LEU A 185 0.12 0.98 0.81
N ILE A 186 0.13 0.16 1.86
CA ILE A 186 -1.05 -0.54 2.36
C ILE A 186 -2.15 0.46 2.76
N ALA A 187 -1.80 1.48 3.54
CA ALA A 187 -2.75 2.50 3.98
C ALA A 187 -3.41 3.22 2.80
N SER A 188 -2.64 3.65 1.81
CA SER A 188 -3.15 4.33 0.61
C SER A 188 -4.13 3.46 -0.18
N LEU A 189 -3.81 2.17 -0.35
CA LEU A 189 -4.71 1.22 -1.02
C LEU A 189 -6.00 0.97 -0.23
N GLN A 190 -5.93 0.94 1.11
CA GLN A 190 -7.08 0.77 2.01
C GLN A 190 -7.94 2.04 2.12
N GLU A 191 -7.38 3.20 1.81
CA GLU A 191 -8.11 4.47 1.63
C GLU A 191 -8.82 4.54 0.27
N GLY A 192 -8.60 3.56 -0.62
CA GLY A 192 -9.20 3.52 -1.96
C GLY A 192 -8.45 4.32 -3.01
N LYS A 193 -7.26 4.83 -2.69
CA LYS A 193 -6.42 5.55 -3.64
C LYS A 193 -5.86 4.62 -4.71
N ALA A 194 -5.64 5.15 -5.92
CA ALA A 194 -4.76 4.52 -6.89
C ALA A 194 -3.30 4.78 -6.50
N VAL A 195 -2.43 3.82 -6.78
CA VAL A 195 -0.99 3.99 -6.62
C VAL A 195 -0.32 3.76 -7.95
N PHE A 196 0.37 4.77 -8.46
CA PHE A 196 1.35 4.61 -9.54
C PHE A 196 2.67 4.16 -8.92
N GLY A 197 3.37 3.22 -9.56
CA GLY A 197 4.67 2.76 -9.08
C GLY A 197 5.60 2.30 -10.18
N ASN A 198 6.87 2.70 -10.06
CA ASN A 198 7.96 2.18 -10.88
C ASN A 198 8.55 0.93 -10.21
N LEU A 199 8.57 -0.17 -10.97
CA LEU A 199 9.14 -1.44 -10.55
C LEU A 199 10.43 -1.72 -11.31
N GLY A 200 11.40 -2.27 -10.60
CA GLY A 200 12.64 -2.78 -11.14
C GLY A 200 12.54 -4.26 -11.51
N ARG A 201 13.71 -4.91 -11.60
CA ARG A 201 13.83 -6.31 -11.98
C ARG A 201 12.96 -7.24 -11.13
N GLY A 202 12.13 -8.04 -11.80
CA GLY A 202 11.26 -9.01 -11.15
C GLY A 202 10.17 -9.53 -12.07
N ILE A 203 8.98 -9.70 -11.53
CA ILE A 203 7.80 -10.20 -12.28
C ILE A 203 7.36 -9.20 -13.34
N PHE A 204 7.50 -7.89 -13.08
CA PHE A 204 6.93 -6.81 -13.87
C PHE A 204 7.93 -6.16 -14.83
N ALA A 205 9.23 -6.30 -14.57
CA ALA A 205 10.29 -5.75 -15.40
C ALA A 205 11.46 -6.73 -15.48
N SER A 206 12.17 -6.76 -16.61
CA SER A 206 13.31 -7.65 -16.83
C SER A 206 14.59 -6.87 -17.10
N GLY A 207 15.73 -7.45 -16.71
CA GLY A 207 17.05 -6.85 -16.94
C GLY A 207 17.30 -5.58 -16.14
N ALA A 208 17.83 -4.55 -16.79
CA ALA A 208 18.08 -3.22 -16.21
C ALA A 208 16.93 -2.22 -16.49
N ILE A 209 15.82 -2.68 -17.08
CA ILE A 209 14.69 -1.83 -17.42
C ILE A 209 13.79 -1.70 -16.20
N THR A 210 13.27 -0.50 -15.95
CA THR A 210 12.19 -0.25 -15.00
C THR A 210 10.86 -0.13 -15.71
N HIS A 211 9.75 -0.32 -14.99
CA HIS A 211 8.43 -0.33 -15.57
C HIS A 211 7.40 0.32 -14.65
N GLY A 212 6.67 1.30 -15.20
CA GLY A 212 5.61 2.01 -14.49
C GLY A 212 4.28 1.29 -14.62
N ILE A 213 3.67 0.94 -13.51
CA ILE A 213 2.36 0.27 -13.43
C ILE A 213 1.45 0.91 -12.39
N VAL A 214 0.18 0.48 -12.37
CA VAL A 214 -0.84 0.94 -11.42
C VAL A 214 -1.26 -0.16 -10.49
N PHE A 215 -1.45 0.21 -9.23
CA PHE A 215 -2.04 -0.62 -8.18
C PHE A 215 -3.32 0.03 -7.68
N SER A 216 -4.36 -0.75 -7.46
CA SER A 216 -5.58 -0.26 -6.81
C SER A 216 -6.32 -1.37 -6.08
N GLY A 217 -7.08 -0.98 -5.06
CA GLY A 217 -7.77 -1.92 -4.19
C GLY A 217 -6.85 -2.70 -3.26
N TYR A 218 -7.44 -3.21 -2.21
CA TYR A 218 -6.76 -4.03 -1.20
C TYR A 218 -7.61 -5.24 -0.86
N ASN A 219 -7.02 -6.44 -0.88
CA ASN A 219 -7.67 -7.67 -0.48
C ASN A 219 -6.67 -8.60 0.22
N ASN A 220 -6.75 -8.67 1.55
CA ASN A 220 -5.95 -9.59 2.38
C ASN A 220 -4.45 -9.58 2.01
N GLY A 221 -3.82 -8.41 2.00
CA GLY A 221 -2.38 -8.25 1.70
C GLY A 221 -2.05 -8.24 0.20
N LYS A 222 -3.05 -8.27 -0.67
CA LYS A 222 -2.88 -8.19 -2.12
C LYS A 222 -3.47 -6.92 -2.69
N THR A 223 -2.95 -6.46 -3.82
CA THR A 223 -3.50 -5.36 -4.63
C THR A 223 -3.64 -5.77 -6.09
N LYS A 224 -4.63 -5.21 -6.78
CA LYS A 224 -4.85 -5.46 -8.21
C LYS A 224 -3.92 -4.60 -9.04
N VAL A 225 -3.29 -5.23 -10.02
CA VAL A 225 -2.35 -4.60 -10.95
C VAL A 225 -3.04 -4.28 -12.27
N MET A 226 -2.75 -3.07 -12.80
CA MET A 226 -3.04 -2.68 -14.18
C MET A 226 -1.71 -2.36 -14.85
N ASP A 227 -1.32 -3.18 -15.83
CA ASP A 227 -0.03 -3.13 -16.50
C ASP A 227 -0.20 -2.53 -17.90
N PRO A 228 0.47 -1.41 -18.25
CA PRO A 228 0.35 -0.76 -19.54
C PRO A 228 1.11 -1.48 -20.66
N TYR A 229 1.85 -2.54 -20.37
CA TYR A 229 2.66 -3.25 -21.37
C TYR A 229 2.20 -4.68 -21.61
N THR A 230 2.02 -5.48 -20.53
CA THR A 230 1.74 -6.90 -20.69
C THR A 230 0.30 -7.28 -20.29
N THR A 231 -0.33 -8.08 -21.15
CA THR A 231 -1.63 -8.68 -20.85
C THR A 231 -1.54 -9.75 -19.75
N TYR A 232 -0.33 -10.27 -19.48
CA TYR A 232 -0.13 -11.33 -18.51
C TYR A 232 -0.35 -10.86 -17.08
N ASN A 233 0.11 -9.66 -16.71
CA ASN A 233 0.05 -9.15 -15.34
C ASN A 233 -1.24 -8.40 -15.06
N THR A 234 -1.83 -7.75 -16.07
CA THR A 234 -2.98 -6.85 -15.88
C THR A 234 -4.21 -7.58 -15.37
N GLY A 235 -4.97 -6.93 -14.50
CA GLY A 235 -6.21 -7.45 -13.92
C GLY A 235 -6.03 -8.46 -12.79
N LYS A 236 -4.81 -8.89 -12.48
CA LYS A 236 -4.50 -9.88 -11.44
C LYS A 236 -4.16 -9.24 -10.10
N TRP A 237 -4.36 -10.01 -9.02
CA TRP A 237 -4.03 -9.63 -7.65
C TRP A 237 -2.66 -10.18 -7.26
N TYR A 238 -1.78 -9.32 -6.80
CA TYR A 238 -0.41 -9.64 -6.37
C TYR A 238 -0.21 -9.31 -4.90
N ASP A 239 0.64 -10.09 -4.24
CA ASP A 239 1.07 -9.84 -2.86
C ASP A 239 1.84 -8.50 -2.77
N ILE A 240 1.46 -7.67 -1.79
CA ILE A 240 2.06 -6.34 -1.61
C ILE A 240 3.55 -6.43 -1.22
N ASN A 241 3.97 -7.51 -0.52
CA ASN A 241 5.39 -7.70 -0.23
C ASN A 241 6.20 -7.94 -1.51
N THR A 242 5.64 -8.71 -2.47
CA THR A 242 6.28 -8.93 -3.77
C THR A 242 6.45 -7.60 -4.51
N ILE A 243 5.39 -6.80 -4.59
CA ILE A 243 5.42 -5.46 -5.23
C ILE A 243 6.42 -4.55 -4.53
N TRP A 244 6.37 -4.45 -3.20
CA TRP A 244 7.27 -3.59 -2.42
C TRP A 244 8.74 -3.97 -2.60
N ASN A 245 9.05 -5.27 -2.63
CA ASN A 245 10.42 -5.75 -2.77
C ASN A 245 10.99 -5.56 -4.18
N GLN A 246 10.11 -5.41 -5.19
CA GLN A 246 10.50 -5.15 -6.59
C GLN A 246 10.43 -3.67 -6.99
N ARG A 247 10.19 -2.75 -6.03
CA ARG A 247 10.20 -1.32 -6.34
C ARG A 247 11.53 -0.89 -6.97
N SER A 248 11.46 0.02 -7.92
CA SER A 248 12.63 0.53 -8.59
C SER A 248 13.62 1.17 -7.61
N THR A 249 14.90 0.97 -7.88
CA THR A 249 16.02 1.67 -7.22
C THR A 249 16.71 2.65 -8.17
N ASP A 250 16.18 2.82 -9.38
CA ASP A 250 16.73 3.75 -10.36
C ASP A 250 16.61 5.20 -9.84
N PRO A 251 17.69 6.02 -9.92
CA PRO A 251 17.67 7.38 -9.43
C PRO A 251 16.62 8.28 -10.10
N TYR A 252 16.33 8.08 -11.39
CA TYR A 252 15.32 8.86 -12.11
C TYR A 252 13.89 8.52 -11.66
N ASP A 253 13.61 7.26 -11.37
CA ASP A 253 12.31 6.83 -10.82
C ASP A 253 12.10 7.36 -9.40
N ASN A 254 13.19 7.49 -8.63
CA ASN A 254 13.20 7.89 -7.23
C ASN A 254 13.52 9.38 -7.01
N ASN A 255 13.61 10.21 -8.04
CA ASN A 255 13.97 11.63 -7.92
C ASN A 255 12.89 12.48 -7.21
N ILE A 256 11.82 11.88 -6.76
CA ILE A 256 10.76 12.45 -5.90
C ILE A 256 10.82 11.97 -4.45
N GLY A 257 11.83 11.16 -4.09
CA GLY A 257 11.96 10.56 -2.75
C GLY A 257 11.38 9.17 -2.57
N GLY A 258 10.91 8.54 -3.64
CA GLY A 258 10.39 7.16 -3.65
C GLY A 258 9.93 6.72 -5.03
N ALA A 259 9.80 5.41 -5.24
CA ALA A 259 9.37 4.83 -6.51
C ALA A 259 7.84 4.79 -6.69
N PHE A 260 7.05 5.05 -5.63
CA PHE A 260 5.60 4.93 -5.63
C PHE A 260 4.93 6.23 -5.22
N VAL A 261 3.77 6.51 -5.84
CA VAL A 261 2.97 7.72 -5.61
C VAL A 261 1.50 7.32 -5.47
N ALA A 262 0.88 7.65 -4.34
CA ALA A 262 -0.56 7.56 -4.16
C ALA A 262 -1.25 8.78 -4.77
N ILE A 263 -2.39 8.57 -5.44
CA ILE A 263 -3.15 9.56 -6.22
C ILE A 263 -4.60 9.54 -5.75
N GLY A 264 -5.13 10.72 -5.43
CA GLY A 264 -6.54 10.88 -5.03
C GLY A 264 -6.74 11.91 -3.91
#